data_23ea4b9f2cd0fffc142fa6d2b92d1ef1
#
_entry.id   23ea4b9f2cd0fffc142fa6d2b92d1ef1
#
_cell.length_a   1.000
_cell.length_b   1.000
_cell.length_c   1.000
_cell.angle_alpha   90.00
_cell.angle_beta   90.00
_cell.angle_gamma   90.00
#
_symmetry.space_group_name_H-M   'P 1'
#
loop_
_entity.id
_entity.type
_entity.pdbx_description
1 polymer ?
#
loop_
_entity_poly.entity_id
_entity_poly.type
_entity_poly.pdbx_seq_one_letter_code
_entity_poly.pdbx_strand_id
1 'polypeptide(L)'
;WGARIALIVGTCSVAIAAVLGTIVGLIAAFSRPWVDDTLSAGLDVVIAFPVLLLAMLVVAVQGASLWSAVLAISLAMSAVVARLTRILSRRVLQEQFVTAARTSGTSVLGIVFQHVLPNIAPTLAVSLALQFGAAVLAEASLSYLGLGAPPPNASWGRMLQEAQGTVLTAPVGAIAPGIAIIALVLGVNFLADGLRDLADP
;
A
#
# COMPACT_ATOMS: atom_id res chain seq x y z
N TRP A 1 19.95 -9.60 6.64
CA TRP A 1 19.06 -10.43 5.80
C TRP A 1 17.58 -10.03 6.00
N GLY A 2 17.09 -9.79 7.24
CA GLY A 2 15.71 -9.40 7.52
C GLY A 2 15.26 -8.13 6.83
N ALA A 3 16.11 -7.11 6.76
CA ALA A 3 15.83 -5.87 6.02
C ALA A 3 15.53 -6.12 4.54
N ARG A 4 16.19 -7.08 3.91
CA ARG A 4 15.98 -7.41 2.49
C ARG A 4 14.55 -7.87 2.23
N ILE A 5 14.02 -8.74 3.09
CA ILE A 5 12.64 -9.23 2.95
C ILE A 5 11.64 -8.09 3.17
N ALA A 6 11.82 -7.30 4.23
CA ALA A 6 10.94 -6.15 4.51
C ALA A 6 10.92 -5.14 3.35
N LEU A 7 12.09 -4.82 2.77
CA LEU A 7 12.20 -3.93 1.62
C LEU A 7 11.55 -4.52 0.36
N ILE A 8 11.79 -5.80 0.06
CA ILE A 8 11.19 -6.44 -1.12
C ILE A 8 9.67 -6.47 -0.98
N VAL A 9 9.15 -6.97 0.15
CA VAL A 9 7.70 -7.05 0.37
C VAL A 9 7.08 -5.66 0.38
N GLY A 10 7.66 -4.72 1.13
CA GLY A 10 7.16 -3.34 1.19
C GLY A 10 7.10 -2.69 -0.20
N THR A 11 8.23 -2.72 -0.94
CA THR A 11 8.30 -2.07 -2.26
C THR A 11 7.39 -2.75 -3.28
N CYS A 12 7.42 -4.08 -3.37
CA CYS A 12 6.59 -4.81 -4.34
C CYS A 12 5.09 -4.64 -4.03
N SER A 13 4.70 -4.75 -2.76
CA SER A 13 3.29 -4.61 -2.37
C SER A 13 2.77 -3.20 -2.66
N VAL A 14 3.54 -2.17 -2.31
CA VAL A 14 3.15 -0.78 -2.57
C VAL A 14 3.13 -0.47 -4.06
N ALA A 15 4.09 -0.97 -4.84
CA ALA A 15 4.12 -0.78 -6.28
C ALA A 15 2.89 -1.41 -6.96
N ILE A 16 2.55 -2.66 -6.61
CA ILE A 16 1.37 -3.33 -7.12
C ILE A 16 0.09 -2.59 -6.69
N ALA A 17 -0.01 -2.21 -5.41
CA ALA A 17 -1.14 -1.45 -4.89
C ALA A 17 -1.30 -0.09 -5.58
N ALA A 18 -0.18 0.61 -5.85
CA ALA A 18 -0.18 1.87 -6.58
C ALA A 18 -0.75 1.71 -7.99
N VAL A 19 -0.28 0.71 -8.74
CA VAL A 19 -0.74 0.48 -10.10
C VAL A 19 -2.21 0.06 -10.13
N LEU A 20 -2.57 -1.01 -9.40
CA LEU A 20 -3.93 -1.53 -9.39
C LEU A 20 -4.92 -0.52 -8.80
N GLY A 21 -4.57 0.10 -7.69
CA GLY A 21 -5.42 1.08 -7.02
C GLY A 21 -5.62 2.33 -7.88
N THR A 22 -4.57 2.84 -8.52
CA THR A 22 -4.70 4.00 -9.42
C THR A 22 -5.59 3.68 -10.61
N ILE A 23 -5.42 2.52 -11.25
CA ILE A 23 -6.26 2.10 -12.38
C ILE A 23 -7.72 1.99 -11.95
N VAL A 24 -8.01 1.26 -10.86
CA VAL A 24 -9.39 1.08 -10.37
C VAL A 24 -10.01 2.42 -9.95
N GLY A 25 -9.26 3.26 -9.25
CA GLY A 25 -9.71 4.58 -8.81
C GLY A 25 -10.03 5.53 -9.98
N LEU A 26 -9.19 5.53 -11.03
CA LEU A 26 -9.45 6.28 -12.25
C LEU A 26 -10.68 5.75 -12.98
N ILE A 27 -10.80 4.43 -13.15
CA ILE A 27 -11.99 3.82 -13.76
C ILE A 27 -13.25 4.28 -13.01
N ALA A 28 -13.27 4.20 -11.68
CA ALA A 28 -14.39 4.64 -10.87
C ALA A 28 -14.69 6.14 -11.07
N ALA A 29 -13.65 7.00 -11.08
CA ALA A 29 -13.81 8.45 -11.20
C ALA A 29 -14.37 8.88 -12.55
N PHE A 30 -14.05 8.18 -13.64
CA PHE A 30 -14.48 8.49 -15.00
C PHE A 30 -15.73 7.73 -15.46
N SER A 31 -16.20 6.78 -14.65
CA SER A 31 -17.34 5.93 -14.98
C SER A 31 -18.70 6.60 -14.71
N ARG A 32 -19.76 5.96 -15.24
CA ARG A 32 -21.15 6.32 -14.95
C ARG A 32 -21.47 6.09 -13.46
N PRO A 33 -22.43 6.81 -12.87
CA PRO A 33 -22.74 6.72 -11.45
C PRO A 33 -22.92 5.28 -10.94
N TRP A 34 -23.66 4.42 -11.63
CA TRP A 34 -23.90 3.06 -11.19
C TRP A 34 -22.62 2.17 -11.15
N VAL A 35 -21.67 2.39 -12.09
CA VAL A 35 -20.37 1.69 -12.08
C VAL A 35 -19.51 2.17 -10.93
N ASP A 36 -19.48 3.48 -10.73
CA ASP A 36 -18.78 4.10 -9.64
C ASP A 36 -19.30 3.64 -8.27
N ASP A 37 -20.62 3.60 -8.09
CA ASP A 37 -21.25 3.14 -6.84
C ASP A 37 -20.94 1.66 -6.58
N THR A 38 -20.98 0.80 -7.62
CA THR A 38 -20.65 -0.62 -7.51
C THR A 38 -19.19 -0.83 -7.15
N LEU A 39 -18.27 -0.15 -7.84
CA LEU A 39 -16.83 -0.24 -7.55
C LEU A 39 -16.53 0.28 -6.15
N SER A 40 -17.13 1.40 -5.76
CA SER A 40 -16.94 1.98 -4.43
C SER A 40 -17.45 1.05 -3.32
N ALA A 41 -18.63 0.45 -3.49
CA ALA A 41 -19.14 -0.54 -2.56
C ALA A 41 -18.20 -1.76 -2.43
N GLY A 42 -17.65 -2.24 -3.55
CA GLY A 42 -16.64 -3.32 -3.54
C GLY A 42 -15.37 -2.92 -2.80
N LEU A 43 -14.86 -1.71 -3.02
CA LEU A 43 -13.70 -1.18 -2.29
C LEU A 43 -13.98 -1.05 -0.80
N ASP A 44 -15.19 -0.60 -0.43
CA ASP A 44 -15.60 -0.45 0.96
C ASP A 44 -15.64 -1.80 1.69
N VAL A 45 -16.10 -2.85 1.02
CA VAL A 45 -16.04 -4.22 1.55
C VAL A 45 -14.59 -4.63 1.82
N VAL A 46 -13.67 -4.42 0.86
CA VAL A 46 -12.25 -4.78 1.05
C VAL A 46 -11.62 -3.97 2.19
N ILE A 47 -11.89 -2.66 2.27
CA ILE A 47 -11.33 -1.78 3.31
C ILE A 47 -11.89 -2.12 4.70
N ALA A 48 -13.13 -2.63 4.78
CA ALA A 48 -13.73 -3.04 6.04
C ALA A 48 -13.04 -4.26 6.67
N PHE A 49 -12.34 -5.08 5.86
CA PHE A 49 -11.55 -6.17 6.39
C PHE A 49 -10.23 -5.66 6.99
N PRO A 50 -9.88 -6.07 8.21
CA PRO A 50 -8.54 -5.85 8.72
C PRO A 50 -7.50 -6.43 7.77
N VAL A 51 -6.50 -5.62 7.39
CA VAL A 51 -5.47 -5.99 6.39
C VAL A 51 -4.84 -7.35 6.70
N LEU A 52 -4.53 -7.61 7.98
CA LEU A 52 -3.93 -8.88 8.40
C LEU A 52 -4.88 -10.08 8.18
N LEU A 53 -6.17 -9.93 8.46
CA LEU A 53 -7.12 -11.02 8.26
C LEU A 53 -7.29 -11.34 6.77
N LEU A 54 -7.37 -10.32 5.93
CA LEU A 54 -7.42 -10.51 4.48
C LEU A 54 -6.14 -11.19 3.97
N ALA A 55 -4.98 -10.74 4.46
CA ALA A 55 -3.70 -11.33 4.10
C ALA A 55 -3.58 -12.79 4.57
N MET A 56 -4.03 -13.11 5.77
CA MET A 56 -4.07 -14.49 6.27
C MET A 56 -4.97 -15.39 5.42
N LEU A 57 -6.13 -14.89 4.98
CA LEU A 57 -7.03 -15.63 4.10
C LEU A 57 -6.38 -15.96 2.76
N VAL A 58 -5.72 -14.98 2.13
CA VAL A 58 -5.03 -15.18 0.86
C VAL A 58 -3.89 -16.19 1.00
N VAL A 59 -3.07 -16.05 2.06
CA VAL A 59 -1.97 -16.99 2.33
C VAL A 59 -2.47 -18.39 2.68
N ALA A 60 -3.60 -18.52 3.38
CA ALA A 60 -4.21 -19.81 3.68
C ALA A 60 -4.63 -20.57 2.40
N VAL A 61 -5.06 -19.86 1.37
CA VAL A 61 -5.47 -20.45 0.09
C VAL A 61 -4.26 -20.76 -0.82
N GLN A 62 -3.28 -19.85 -0.87
CA GLN A 62 -2.13 -19.97 -1.78
C GLN A 62 -0.91 -20.67 -1.18
N GLY A 63 -0.92 -20.92 0.11
CA GLY A 63 0.25 -21.39 0.86
C GLY A 63 1.18 -20.25 1.28
N ALA A 64 1.97 -20.50 2.34
CA ALA A 64 2.94 -19.53 2.86
C ALA A 64 4.12 -19.37 1.90
N SER A 65 4.28 -18.18 1.35
CA SER A 65 5.40 -17.81 0.48
C SER A 65 5.61 -16.29 0.50
N LEU A 66 6.80 -15.85 0.06
CA LEU A 66 7.09 -14.43 -0.11
C LEU A 66 6.05 -13.75 -1.02
N TRP A 67 5.73 -14.38 -2.14
CA TRP A 67 4.82 -13.82 -3.15
C TRP A 67 3.37 -13.84 -2.69
N SER A 68 2.94 -14.86 -1.95
CA SER A 68 1.59 -14.88 -1.34
C SER A 68 1.42 -13.71 -0.37
N ALA A 69 2.45 -13.42 0.44
CA ALA A 69 2.43 -12.26 1.34
C ALA A 69 2.37 -10.94 0.55
N VAL A 70 3.20 -10.78 -0.49
CA VAL A 70 3.18 -9.59 -1.38
C VAL A 70 1.80 -9.40 -2.00
N LEU A 71 1.21 -10.43 -2.60
CA LEU A 71 -0.10 -10.36 -3.24
C LEU A 71 -1.21 -10.05 -2.23
N ALA A 72 -1.17 -10.67 -1.07
CA ALA A 72 -2.14 -10.45 -0.01
C ALA A 72 -2.14 -8.99 0.50
N ILE A 73 -0.95 -8.48 0.80
CA ILE A 73 -0.78 -7.10 1.28
C ILE A 73 -1.13 -6.10 0.18
N SER A 74 -0.69 -6.34 -1.06
CA SER A 74 -0.99 -5.45 -2.18
C SER A 74 -2.47 -5.36 -2.50
N LEU A 75 -3.22 -6.48 -2.41
CA LEU A 75 -4.67 -6.50 -2.62
C LEU A 75 -5.40 -5.63 -1.59
N ALA A 76 -5.06 -5.79 -0.31
CA ALA A 76 -5.64 -4.99 0.75
C ALA A 76 -5.35 -3.49 0.58
N MET A 77 -4.10 -3.16 0.22
CA MET A 77 -3.67 -1.77 0.04
C MET A 77 -4.23 -1.13 -1.23
N SER A 78 -4.44 -1.91 -2.28
CA SER A 78 -4.96 -1.39 -3.55
C SER A 78 -6.33 -0.75 -3.40
N ALA A 79 -7.18 -1.24 -2.50
CA ALA A 79 -8.48 -0.66 -2.23
C ALA A 79 -8.38 0.75 -1.61
N VAL A 80 -7.43 0.96 -0.71
CA VAL A 80 -7.16 2.28 -0.09
C VAL A 80 -6.65 3.26 -1.13
N VAL A 81 -5.71 2.83 -1.99
CA VAL A 81 -5.17 3.66 -3.09
C VAL A 81 -6.28 3.99 -4.10
N ALA A 82 -7.11 3.01 -4.46
CA ALA A 82 -8.22 3.21 -5.39
C ALA A 82 -9.21 4.25 -4.88
N ARG A 83 -9.60 4.16 -3.61
CA ARG A 83 -10.48 5.14 -2.98
C ARG A 83 -9.87 6.54 -2.99
N LEU A 84 -8.61 6.68 -2.60
CA LEU A 84 -7.92 7.96 -2.61
C LEU A 84 -7.82 8.53 -4.04
N THR A 85 -7.38 7.73 -4.99
CA THR A 85 -7.28 8.12 -6.40
C THR A 85 -8.63 8.58 -6.94
N ARG A 86 -9.72 7.85 -6.65
CA ARG A 86 -11.07 8.22 -7.05
C ARG A 86 -11.47 9.59 -6.51
N ILE A 87 -11.27 9.83 -5.21
CA ILE A 87 -11.65 11.09 -4.56
C ILE A 87 -10.85 12.26 -5.15
N LEU A 88 -9.54 12.12 -5.25
CA LEU A 88 -8.67 13.16 -5.79
C LEU A 88 -8.98 13.44 -7.27
N SER A 89 -9.16 12.40 -8.07
CA SER A 89 -9.50 12.53 -9.50
C SER A 89 -10.81 13.27 -9.69
N ARG A 90 -11.84 12.99 -8.89
CA ARG A 90 -13.12 13.70 -8.97
C ARG A 90 -13.00 15.18 -8.64
N ARG A 91 -12.14 15.56 -7.70
CA ARG A 91 -11.85 16.98 -7.42
C ARG A 91 -11.23 17.65 -8.63
N VAL A 92 -10.19 17.06 -9.21
CA VAL A 92 -9.53 17.63 -10.39
C VAL A 92 -10.48 17.72 -11.59
N LEU A 93 -11.37 16.74 -11.78
CA LEU A 93 -12.33 16.73 -12.87
C LEU A 93 -13.37 17.86 -12.80
N GLN A 94 -13.55 18.50 -11.64
CA GLN A 94 -14.45 19.65 -11.43
C GLN A 94 -13.75 21.00 -11.69
N GLU A 95 -12.44 21.00 -11.88
CA GLU A 95 -11.66 22.21 -12.11
C GLU A 95 -11.94 22.83 -13.50
N GLN A 96 -11.89 24.16 -13.56
CA GLN A 96 -12.20 24.91 -14.78
C GLN A 96 -11.24 24.58 -15.93
N PHE A 97 -9.95 24.34 -15.64
CA PHE A 97 -8.99 23.99 -16.67
C PHE A 97 -9.27 22.63 -17.33
N VAL A 98 -9.85 21.66 -16.60
CA VAL A 98 -10.29 20.38 -17.17
C VAL A 98 -11.52 20.59 -18.07
N THR A 99 -12.44 21.45 -17.65
CA THR A 99 -13.60 21.82 -18.47
C THR A 99 -13.14 22.49 -19.78
N ALA A 100 -12.20 23.42 -19.72
CA ALA A 100 -11.60 24.05 -20.90
C ALA A 100 -10.91 23.02 -21.82
N ALA A 101 -10.15 22.07 -21.25
CA ALA A 101 -9.51 21.01 -22.03
C ALA A 101 -10.54 20.12 -22.75
N ARG A 102 -11.67 19.79 -22.10
CA ARG A 102 -12.77 19.03 -22.72
C ARG A 102 -13.41 19.77 -23.87
N THR A 103 -13.71 21.06 -23.70
CA THR A 103 -14.31 21.89 -24.77
C THR A 103 -13.36 22.11 -25.94
N SER A 104 -12.03 22.06 -25.69
CA SER A 104 -10.99 22.09 -26.73
C SER A 104 -10.77 20.73 -27.42
N GLY A 105 -11.56 19.70 -27.08
CA GLY A 105 -11.50 18.40 -27.75
C GLY A 105 -10.45 17.43 -27.22
N THR A 106 -9.88 17.68 -26.02
CA THR A 106 -8.93 16.75 -25.40
C THR A 106 -9.61 15.41 -25.07
N SER A 107 -9.00 14.32 -25.51
CA SER A 107 -9.51 12.96 -25.23
C SER A 107 -9.49 12.62 -23.75
N VAL A 108 -10.29 11.63 -23.34
CA VAL A 108 -10.33 11.16 -21.94
C VAL A 108 -8.94 10.74 -21.44
N LEU A 109 -8.19 10.00 -22.25
CA LEU A 109 -6.81 9.62 -21.90
C LEU A 109 -5.90 10.84 -21.79
N GLY A 110 -6.05 11.84 -22.68
CA GLY A 110 -5.35 13.11 -22.57
C GLY A 110 -5.64 13.81 -21.24
N ILE A 111 -6.92 13.86 -20.82
CA ILE A 111 -7.29 14.43 -19.52
C ILE A 111 -6.65 13.65 -18.37
N VAL A 112 -6.65 12.32 -18.42
CA VAL A 112 -6.02 11.48 -17.38
C VAL A 112 -4.54 11.80 -17.25
N PHE A 113 -3.78 11.73 -18.33
CA PHE A 113 -2.32 11.84 -18.28
C PHE A 113 -1.78 13.27 -18.18
N GLN A 114 -2.48 14.25 -18.77
CA GLN A 114 -2.02 15.65 -18.79
C GLN A 114 -2.56 16.49 -17.63
N HIS A 115 -3.73 16.12 -17.09
CA HIS A 115 -4.39 16.93 -16.08
C HIS A 115 -4.62 16.19 -14.77
N VAL A 116 -5.17 14.98 -14.77
CA VAL A 116 -5.53 14.29 -13.52
C VAL A 116 -4.31 13.73 -12.82
N LEU A 117 -3.55 12.84 -13.46
CA LEU A 117 -2.41 12.17 -12.82
C LEU A 117 -1.35 13.14 -12.29
N PRO A 118 -0.92 14.18 -13.04
CA PRO A 118 0.07 15.11 -12.51
C PRO A 118 -0.41 15.87 -11.27
N ASN A 119 -1.69 16.21 -11.22
CA ASN A 119 -2.26 16.95 -10.09
C ASN A 119 -2.48 16.10 -8.84
N ILE A 120 -2.74 14.79 -8.99
CA ILE A 120 -2.94 13.90 -7.84
C ILE A 120 -1.65 13.20 -7.40
N ALA A 121 -0.62 13.14 -8.25
CA ALA A 121 0.62 12.42 -8.01
C ALA A 121 1.33 12.80 -6.70
N PRO A 122 1.46 14.09 -6.31
CA PRO A 122 2.10 14.45 -5.05
C PRO A 122 1.39 13.84 -3.83
N THR A 123 0.05 13.97 -3.77
CA THR A 123 -0.74 13.42 -2.67
C THR A 123 -0.71 11.89 -2.65
N LEU A 124 -0.74 11.25 -3.83
CA LEU A 124 -0.60 9.80 -3.93
C LEU A 124 0.79 9.34 -3.47
N ALA A 125 1.85 10.04 -3.84
CA ALA A 125 3.21 9.68 -3.44
C ALA A 125 3.38 9.68 -1.92
N VAL A 126 2.86 10.71 -1.23
CA VAL A 126 2.86 10.77 0.24
C VAL A 126 2.07 9.60 0.83
N SER A 127 0.88 9.31 0.31
CA SER A 127 0.05 8.18 0.77
C SER A 127 0.76 6.84 0.57
N LEU A 128 1.43 6.63 -0.56
CA LEU A 128 2.17 5.40 -0.87
C LEU A 128 3.39 5.22 0.05
N ALA A 129 4.08 6.31 0.39
CA ALA A 129 5.19 6.26 1.34
C ALA A 129 4.72 5.85 2.76
N LEU A 130 3.59 6.37 3.23
CA LEU A 130 2.98 5.94 4.49
C LEU A 130 2.53 4.47 4.43
N GLN A 131 1.97 4.03 3.31
CA GLN A 131 1.58 2.64 3.12
C GLN A 131 2.77 1.67 3.08
N PHE A 132 3.96 2.13 2.70
CA PHE A 132 5.16 1.31 2.77
C PHE A 132 5.48 0.89 4.21
N GLY A 133 5.41 1.83 5.17
CA GLY A 133 5.56 1.51 6.59
C GLY A 133 4.52 0.48 7.07
N ALA A 134 3.26 0.65 6.67
CA ALA A 134 2.19 -0.30 6.97
C ALA A 134 2.42 -1.68 6.33
N ALA A 135 2.98 -1.75 5.11
CA ALA A 135 3.32 -3.01 4.44
C ALA A 135 4.43 -3.76 5.17
N VAL A 136 5.45 -3.05 5.65
CA VAL A 136 6.54 -3.65 6.46
C VAL A 136 5.98 -4.23 7.76
N LEU A 137 5.08 -3.51 8.44
CA LEU A 137 4.44 -4.02 9.66
C LEU A 137 3.53 -5.22 9.38
N ALA A 138 2.79 -5.21 8.27
CA ALA A 138 1.95 -6.33 7.85
C ALA A 138 2.80 -7.57 7.52
N GLU A 139 3.92 -7.42 6.81
CA GLU A 139 4.88 -8.51 6.54
C GLU A 139 5.42 -9.08 7.85
N ALA A 140 5.92 -8.21 8.75
CA ALA A 140 6.48 -8.65 10.02
C ALA A 140 5.45 -9.42 10.86
N SER A 141 4.18 -8.98 10.84
CA SER A 141 3.08 -9.65 11.54
C SER A 141 2.75 -11.00 10.91
N LEU A 142 2.66 -11.10 9.57
CA LEU A 142 2.45 -12.37 8.88
C LEU A 142 3.59 -13.36 9.13
N SER A 143 4.84 -12.89 9.07
CA SER A 143 6.02 -13.69 9.35
C SER A 143 6.08 -14.15 10.81
N TYR A 144 5.67 -13.29 11.76
CA TYR A 144 5.54 -13.65 13.17
C TYR A 144 4.50 -14.77 13.39
N LEU A 145 3.41 -14.76 12.62
CA LEU A 145 2.39 -15.81 12.67
C LEU A 145 2.77 -17.08 11.86
N GLY A 146 3.98 -17.12 11.27
CA GLY A 146 4.42 -18.26 10.47
C GLY A 146 3.88 -18.31 9.04
N LEU A 147 3.21 -17.24 8.60
CA LEU A 147 2.57 -17.11 7.29
C LEU A 147 3.39 -16.31 6.28
N GLY A 148 4.57 -15.82 6.68
CA GLY A 148 5.49 -15.09 5.82
C GLY A 148 6.36 -15.99 4.94
N ALA A 149 7.51 -15.44 4.50
CA ALA A 149 8.47 -16.17 3.68
C ALA A 149 9.07 -17.37 4.44
N PRO A 150 9.00 -18.61 3.88
CA PRO A 150 9.52 -19.78 4.53
C PRO A 150 11.06 -19.80 4.54
N PRO A 151 11.70 -20.64 5.38
CA PRO A 151 13.14 -20.84 5.34
C PRO A 151 13.65 -21.18 3.92
N PRO A 152 14.85 -20.76 3.53
CA PRO A 152 15.90 -20.11 4.34
C PRO A 152 15.77 -18.58 4.49
N ASN A 153 14.65 -18.00 4.12
CA ASN A 153 14.44 -16.56 4.18
C ASN A 153 14.33 -16.08 5.64
N ALA A 154 15.19 -15.15 6.03
CA ALA A 154 15.14 -14.52 7.33
C ALA A 154 14.32 -13.24 7.26
N SER A 155 13.26 -13.12 8.07
CA SER A 155 12.53 -11.87 8.28
C SER A 155 12.57 -11.44 9.73
N TRP A 156 12.38 -10.15 9.99
CA TRP A 156 12.35 -9.63 11.35
C TRP A 156 11.16 -10.18 12.15
N GLY A 157 10.00 -10.36 11.49
CA GLY A 157 8.83 -10.97 12.13
C GLY A 157 9.10 -12.40 12.58
N ARG A 158 9.79 -13.20 11.78
CA ARG A 158 10.18 -14.55 12.15
C ARG A 158 11.22 -14.56 13.30
N MET A 159 12.18 -13.64 13.30
CA MET A 159 13.11 -13.49 14.43
C MET A 159 12.37 -13.18 15.73
N LEU A 160 11.34 -12.34 15.69
CA LEU A 160 10.46 -12.08 16.84
C LEU A 160 9.73 -13.34 17.30
N GLN A 161 9.21 -14.15 16.36
CA GLN A 161 8.57 -15.42 16.67
C GLN A 161 9.52 -16.39 17.37
N GLU A 162 10.71 -16.56 16.84
CA GLU A 162 11.74 -17.46 17.41
C GLU A 162 12.22 -16.98 18.79
N ALA A 163 12.31 -15.66 19.01
CA ALA A 163 12.68 -15.09 20.29
C ALA A 163 11.60 -15.17 21.37
N GLN A 164 10.35 -15.47 21.02
CA GLN A 164 9.21 -15.49 21.96
C GLN A 164 9.45 -16.41 23.14
N GLY A 165 10.00 -17.61 22.92
CA GLY A 165 10.29 -18.58 23.97
C GLY A 165 11.45 -18.22 24.90
N THR A 166 12.30 -17.29 24.51
CA THR A 166 13.51 -16.88 25.22
C THR A 166 13.53 -15.43 25.66
N VAL A 167 12.42 -14.71 25.49
CA VAL A 167 12.35 -13.25 25.74
C VAL A 167 12.74 -12.86 27.17
N LEU A 168 12.44 -13.71 28.16
CA LEU A 168 12.77 -13.46 29.59
C LEU A 168 14.24 -13.76 29.92
N THR A 169 14.91 -14.64 29.15
CA THR A 169 16.30 -15.05 29.42
C THR A 169 17.27 -14.37 28.45
N ALA A 170 16.85 -14.08 27.22
CA ALA A 170 17.65 -13.46 26.17
C ALA A 170 16.85 -12.38 25.40
N PRO A 171 16.48 -11.25 26.05
CA PRO A 171 15.59 -10.24 25.47
C PRO A 171 16.13 -9.58 24.20
N VAL A 172 17.44 -9.59 23.99
CA VAL A 172 18.10 -9.00 22.80
C VAL A 172 17.58 -9.63 21.49
N GLY A 173 17.23 -10.93 21.52
CA GLY A 173 16.67 -11.62 20.35
C GLY A 173 15.37 -11.02 19.86
N ALA A 174 14.55 -10.43 20.73
CA ALA A 174 13.33 -9.73 20.38
C ALA A 174 13.55 -8.22 20.16
N ILE A 175 14.39 -7.59 20.98
CA ILE A 175 14.64 -6.15 20.94
C ILE A 175 15.31 -5.74 19.61
N ALA A 176 16.30 -6.50 19.15
CA ALA A 176 17.06 -6.15 17.94
C ALA A 176 16.17 -6.08 16.67
N PRO A 177 15.38 -7.11 16.32
CA PRO A 177 14.48 -7.01 15.17
C PRO A 177 13.35 -5.98 15.37
N GLY A 178 12.86 -5.80 16.61
CA GLY A 178 11.88 -4.78 16.94
C GLY A 178 12.39 -3.36 16.66
N ILE A 179 13.60 -3.04 17.12
CA ILE A 179 14.24 -1.74 16.82
C ILE A 179 14.48 -1.57 15.32
N ALA A 180 14.87 -2.63 14.60
CA ALA A 180 15.10 -2.58 13.16
C ALA A 180 13.81 -2.24 12.39
N ILE A 181 12.67 -2.84 12.77
CA ILE A 181 11.35 -2.52 12.20
C ILE A 181 10.99 -1.05 12.47
N ILE A 182 11.11 -0.61 13.73
CA ILE A 182 10.82 0.77 14.13
C ILE A 182 11.67 1.76 13.32
N ALA A 183 12.98 1.52 13.25
CA ALA A 183 13.91 2.39 12.54
C ALA A 183 13.56 2.50 11.03
N LEU A 184 13.21 1.37 10.40
CA LEU A 184 12.80 1.38 9.00
C LEU A 184 11.48 2.15 8.80
N VAL A 185 10.47 1.89 9.62
CA VAL A 185 9.15 2.56 9.52
C VAL A 185 9.27 4.05 9.77
N LEU A 186 10.00 4.47 10.81
CA LEU A 186 10.24 5.88 11.09
C LEU A 186 11.05 6.54 9.97
N GLY A 187 12.09 5.89 9.45
CA GLY A 187 12.90 6.41 8.35
C GLY A 187 12.06 6.66 7.08
N VAL A 188 11.16 5.75 6.75
CA VAL A 188 10.26 5.92 5.60
C VAL A 188 9.22 7.02 5.87
N ASN A 189 8.69 7.13 7.08
CA ASN A 189 7.75 8.20 7.42
C ASN A 189 8.42 9.58 7.33
N PHE A 190 9.66 9.74 7.83
CA PHE A 190 10.41 10.98 7.66
C PHE A 190 10.69 11.32 6.18
N LEU A 191 10.96 10.31 5.36
CA LEU A 191 11.08 10.52 3.91
C LEU A 191 9.75 10.96 3.28
N ALA A 192 8.63 10.40 3.73
CA ALA A 192 7.29 10.79 3.28
C ALA A 192 6.97 12.25 3.65
N ASP A 193 7.29 12.64 4.88
CA ASP A 193 7.10 14.01 5.36
C ASP A 193 7.98 14.99 4.57
N GLY A 194 9.26 14.67 4.37
CA GLY A 194 10.17 15.47 3.54
C GLY A 194 9.70 15.63 2.09
N LEU A 195 9.14 14.57 1.50
CA LEU A 195 8.56 14.64 0.16
C LEU A 195 7.30 15.51 0.13
N ARG A 196 6.50 15.48 1.18
CA ARG A 196 5.33 16.35 1.32
C ARG A 196 5.73 17.82 1.40
N ASP A 197 6.72 18.16 2.23
CA ASP A 197 7.21 19.51 2.39
C ASP A 197 7.77 20.10 1.09
N LEU A 198 8.38 19.25 0.25
CA LEU A 198 8.87 19.65 -1.07
C LEU A 198 7.75 19.82 -2.11
N ALA A 199 6.62 19.16 -1.91
CA ALA A 199 5.47 19.20 -2.82
C ALA A 199 4.48 20.33 -2.50
N ASP A 200 4.58 20.93 -1.33
CA ASP A 200 3.73 22.05 -0.87
C ASP A 200 4.59 23.32 -0.82
N PRO A 201 4.60 24.14 -1.92
CA PRO A 201 5.42 25.34 -2.02
C PRO A 201 4.89 26.51 -1.18
#